data_a6568ac86ee2790641c9b777e845baae
#
_entry.id   a6568ac86ee2790641c9b777e845baae
#
_cell.length_a   1.000
_cell.length_b   1.000
_cell.length_c   1.000
_cell.angle_alpha   90.00
_cell.angle_beta   90.00
_cell.angle_gamma   90.00
#
_symmetry.space_group_name_H-M   'P 1'
#
loop_
_entity.id
_entity.type
_entity.pdbx_description
1 polymer ?
#
loop_
_entity_poly.entity_id
_entity_poly.type
_entity_poly.pdbx_seq_one_letter_code
_entity_poly.pdbx_strand_id
1 'polypeptide(L)'
;MNLINKICYISKENQNKIILLMNHLLVVYAFLIPISNKAKTSVFFCILLLFLYRRNFIDYFKIAFKNELLKYFILLYLVFLLGMSYTNDMDAAYIFMNKAKVLIYPLIFLSFLDMRFSFRILNAFIFGVLFSEIVSYLIHFQIIPPELFIGEYKIYQTVYTDPAPFLNHIKHNIALAIVISVLIYRLLVNDIKNIYLKILSFIFITTAFINMSLIGGRTGYIVLFLLIFLVVFLVYRQKIKKVFFISLSIILIMFMYMYNFSKQFDKRVEDAKNDIKSMINEKNYDSSIGLRIIASYYTIEVIKDNYLVGVGTGDVMQEIQKLSKDKDPYIIKRVKSPHNIYLQVLAQVGIIGFFIMMLMFYKILTYKTLDKKRDNIIKILTIATLIFMIPGNFFEFFELAMFVTIISAMISNYKFDIFVKEADFKSILKYILVIIIFLIIGITK
;
A
#
# COMPACT_ATOMS: atom_id res chain seq x y z
N MET A 1 -14.00 41.26 19.67
CA MET A 1 -13.83 40.32 18.55
C MET A 1 -12.72 40.68 17.55
N ASN A 2 -12.17 41.92 17.58
CA ASN A 2 -11.23 42.40 16.56
C ASN A 2 -9.73 42.19 16.84
N LEU A 3 -9.28 41.93 18.08
CA LEU A 3 -7.84 41.73 18.37
C LEU A 3 -7.40 40.27 18.12
N ILE A 4 -8.23 39.30 18.47
CA ILE A 4 -7.94 37.89 18.25
C ILE A 4 -7.87 37.56 16.74
N ASN A 5 -8.72 38.24 15.93
CA ASN A 5 -8.68 38.06 14.47
C ASN A 5 -7.44 38.72 13.82
N LYS A 6 -6.85 39.75 14.41
CA LYS A 6 -5.64 40.42 13.89
C LYS A 6 -4.37 39.66 14.18
N ILE A 7 -4.27 38.97 15.32
CA ILE A 7 -3.10 38.16 15.72
C ILE A 7 -3.08 36.81 14.96
N CYS A 8 -4.17 36.43 14.32
CA CYS A 8 -4.39 35.11 13.76
C CYS A 8 -4.47 35.06 12.22
N TYR A 9 -4.30 36.20 11.53
CA TYR A 9 -4.43 36.27 10.08
C TYR A 9 -3.12 35.81 9.40
N ILE A 10 -3.16 34.60 8.79
CA ILE A 10 -2.09 34.14 7.91
C ILE A 10 -2.36 34.78 6.53
N SER A 11 -1.43 35.55 5.99
CA SER A 11 -1.58 36.14 4.66
C SER A 11 -1.80 35.05 3.59
N LYS A 12 -2.52 35.39 2.51
CA LYS A 12 -2.78 34.48 1.40
C LYS A 12 -1.48 33.92 0.81
N GLU A 13 -0.43 34.71 0.78
CA GLU A 13 0.90 34.29 0.34
C GLU A 13 1.48 33.19 1.26
N ASN A 14 1.45 33.38 2.57
CA ASN A 14 1.93 32.39 3.53
C ASN A 14 1.08 31.11 3.49
N GLN A 15 -0.24 31.21 3.30
CA GLN A 15 -1.11 30.04 3.11
C GLN A 15 -0.68 29.23 1.87
N ASN A 16 -0.36 29.90 0.76
CA ASN A 16 0.11 29.25 -0.45
C ASN A 16 1.49 28.56 -0.25
N LYS A 17 2.41 29.18 0.48
CA LYS A 17 3.70 28.58 0.85
C LYS A 17 3.50 27.33 1.71
N ILE A 18 2.59 27.35 2.67
CA ILE A 18 2.26 26.19 3.51
C ILE A 18 1.67 25.05 2.65
N ILE A 19 0.73 25.33 1.74
CA ILE A 19 0.17 24.33 0.82
C ILE A 19 1.28 23.69 -0.01
N LEU A 20 2.17 24.50 -0.57
CA LEU A 20 3.27 24.01 -1.35
C LEU A 20 4.19 23.10 -0.54
N LEU A 21 4.54 23.50 0.68
CA LEU A 21 5.36 22.69 1.60
C LEU A 21 4.67 21.36 1.94
N MET A 22 3.36 21.37 2.24
CA MET A 22 2.60 20.15 2.52
C MET A 22 2.58 19.20 1.31
N ASN A 23 2.47 19.72 0.08
CA ASN A 23 2.56 18.90 -1.13
C ASN A 23 3.96 18.28 -1.29
N HIS A 24 5.04 19.02 -1.02
CA HIS A 24 6.40 18.47 -1.03
C HIS A 24 6.61 17.43 0.07
N LEU A 25 6.10 17.66 1.27
CA LEU A 25 6.14 16.67 2.34
C LEU A 25 5.35 15.40 1.97
N LEU A 26 4.24 15.50 1.24
CA LEU A 26 3.52 14.34 0.76
C LEU A 26 4.31 13.55 -0.31
N VAL A 27 5.13 14.22 -1.12
CA VAL A 27 6.09 13.56 -2.02
C VAL A 27 7.14 12.78 -1.20
N VAL A 28 7.71 13.39 -0.14
CA VAL A 28 8.64 12.71 0.76
C VAL A 28 7.96 11.55 1.50
N TYR A 29 6.74 11.73 1.96
CA TYR A 29 5.94 10.67 2.57
C TYR A 29 5.78 9.47 1.64
N ALA A 30 5.45 9.70 0.36
CA ALA A 30 5.29 8.64 -0.63
C ALA A 30 6.60 7.86 -0.87
N PHE A 31 7.75 8.56 -0.93
CA PHE A 31 9.07 7.94 -1.02
C PHE A 31 9.36 7.02 0.17
N LEU A 32 8.98 7.44 1.38
CA LEU A 32 9.24 6.72 2.62
C LEU A 32 8.31 5.53 2.86
N ILE A 33 7.18 5.41 2.14
CA ILE A 33 6.23 4.30 2.32
C ILE A 33 6.90 2.93 2.25
N PRO A 34 7.74 2.60 1.24
CA PRO A 34 8.40 1.30 1.14
C PRO A 34 9.67 1.18 2.01
N ILE A 35 10.10 2.24 2.69
CA ILE A 35 11.39 2.29 3.39
C ILE A 35 11.20 2.24 4.91
N SER A 36 10.40 3.16 5.49
CA SER A 36 10.31 3.28 6.93
C SER A 36 8.93 3.72 7.41
N ASN A 37 8.32 2.86 8.21
CA ASN A 37 7.02 3.14 8.81
C ASN A 37 7.11 4.30 9.82
N LYS A 38 8.18 4.36 10.60
CA LYS A 38 8.42 5.44 11.58
C LYS A 38 8.62 6.78 10.87
N ALA A 39 9.55 6.84 9.90
CA ALA A 39 9.88 8.06 9.17
C ALA A 39 8.65 8.63 8.42
N LYS A 40 7.88 7.79 7.71
CA LYS A 40 6.67 8.27 7.04
C LYS A 40 5.63 8.82 8.03
N THR A 41 5.48 8.18 9.21
CA THR A 41 4.55 8.64 10.25
C THR A 41 4.96 10.00 10.80
N SER A 42 6.27 10.24 11.00
CA SER A 42 6.79 11.54 11.42
C SER A 42 6.54 12.62 10.36
N VAL A 43 6.73 12.30 9.07
CA VAL A 43 6.39 13.24 7.97
C VAL A 43 4.88 13.53 7.94
N PHE A 44 4.03 12.52 8.15
CA PHE A 44 2.59 12.73 8.26
C PHE A 44 2.23 13.65 9.42
N PHE A 45 2.90 13.48 10.57
CA PHE A 45 2.71 14.36 11.72
C PHE A 45 3.10 15.82 11.41
N CYS A 46 4.20 16.05 10.68
CA CYS A 46 4.58 17.38 10.19
C CYS A 46 3.49 17.98 9.26
N ILE A 47 2.94 17.16 8.35
CA ILE A 47 1.82 17.57 7.50
C ILE A 47 0.61 17.96 8.35
N LEU A 48 0.27 17.17 9.38
CA LEU A 48 -0.84 17.43 10.27
C LEU A 48 -0.63 18.74 11.07
N LEU A 49 0.56 18.98 11.59
CA LEU A 49 0.87 20.25 12.28
C LEU A 49 0.72 21.46 11.36
N LEU A 50 1.22 21.39 10.12
CA LEU A 50 1.07 22.45 9.13
C LEU A 50 -0.40 22.65 8.74
N PHE A 51 -1.17 21.58 8.61
CA PHE A 51 -2.60 21.62 8.37
C PHE A 51 -3.32 22.34 9.51
N LEU A 52 -3.01 22.02 10.76
CA LEU A 52 -3.56 22.66 11.95
C LEU A 52 -3.13 24.13 12.05
N TYR A 53 -1.86 24.43 11.78
CA TYR A 53 -1.33 25.79 11.79
C TYR A 53 -2.01 26.70 10.77
N ARG A 54 -2.37 26.16 9.60
CA ARG A 54 -3.01 26.90 8.51
C ARG A 54 -4.40 27.44 8.87
N ARG A 55 -5.09 26.89 9.88
CA ARG A 55 -6.47 27.25 10.28
C ARG A 55 -7.46 27.09 9.11
N ASN A 56 -8.60 27.76 9.10
CA ASN A 56 -9.63 27.68 8.04
C ASN A 56 -10.03 26.26 7.62
N PHE A 57 -10.08 25.32 8.59
CA PHE A 57 -10.35 23.89 8.34
C PHE A 57 -11.64 23.68 7.53
N ILE A 58 -12.68 24.45 7.81
CA ILE A 58 -13.99 24.30 7.17
C ILE A 58 -13.88 24.47 5.66
N ASP A 59 -13.16 25.48 5.18
CA ASP A 59 -13.04 25.72 3.74
C ASP A 59 -12.18 24.65 3.06
N TYR A 60 -11.15 24.16 3.73
CA TYR A 60 -10.32 23.09 3.20
C TYR A 60 -11.02 21.73 3.22
N PHE A 61 -11.81 21.45 4.24
CA PHE A 61 -12.68 20.27 4.24
C PHE A 61 -13.74 20.35 3.13
N LYS A 62 -14.32 21.53 2.86
CA LYS A 62 -15.20 21.71 1.70
C LYS A 62 -14.49 21.33 0.39
N ILE A 63 -13.18 21.65 0.23
CA ILE A 63 -12.41 21.24 -0.94
C ILE A 63 -12.27 19.73 -1.00
N ALA A 64 -11.90 19.08 0.11
CA ALA A 64 -11.78 17.62 0.19
C ALA A 64 -13.11 16.92 -0.11
N PHE A 65 -14.22 17.40 0.44
CA PHE A 65 -15.56 16.83 0.24
C PHE A 65 -16.14 17.06 -1.18
N LYS A 66 -15.52 17.91 -2.02
CA LYS A 66 -15.85 17.93 -3.46
C LYS A 66 -15.50 16.62 -4.17
N ASN A 67 -14.57 15.82 -3.61
CA ASN A 67 -14.27 14.52 -4.15
C ASN A 67 -15.24 13.48 -3.58
N GLU A 68 -16.09 12.94 -4.44
CA GLU A 68 -17.13 11.98 -4.05
C GLU A 68 -16.61 10.68 -3.45
N LEU A 69 -15.34 10.32 -3.71
CA LEU A 69 -14.73 9.10 -3.18
C LEU A 69 -14.40 9.21 -1.69
N LEU A 70 -14.17 10.43 -1.18
CA LEU A 70 -13.81 10.65 0.21
C LEU A 70 -14.81 10.05 1.18
N LYS A 71 -16.11 10.17 0.88
CA LYS A 71 -17.18 9.63 1.74
C LYS A 71 -17.08 8.13 1.95
N TYR A 72 -16.63 7.34 0.96
CA TYR A 72 -16.51 5.90 1.08
C TYR A 72 -15.34 5.49 1.97
N PHE A 73 -14.22 6.21 1.94
CA PHE A 73 -13.12 6.02 2.87
C PHE A 73 -13.54 6.29 4.32
N ILE A 74 -14.23 7.42 4.54
CA ILE A 74 -14.73 7.80 5.87
C ILE A 74 -15.78 6.79 6.33
N LEU A 75 -16.72 6.39 5.47
CA LEU A 75 -17.78 5.46 5.81
C LEU A 75 -17.21 4.10 6.23
N LEU A 76 -16.21 3.58 5.52
CA LEU A 76 -15.56 2.32 5.88
C LEU A 76 -14.86 2.42 7.24
N TYR A 77 -14.20 3.55 7.52
CA TYR A 77 -13.58 3.78 8.83
C TYR A 77 -14.63 3.83 9.96
N LEU A 78 -15.75 4.53 9.73
CA LEU A 78 -16.85 4.64 10.70
C LEU A 78 -17.50 3.28 10.98
N VAL A 79 -17.63 2.42 9.99
CA VAL A 79 -18.15 1.05 10.18
C VAL A 79 -17.25 0.25 11.11
N PHE A 80 -15.91 0.31 10.94
CA PHE A 80 -15.00 -0.34 11.87
C PHE A 80 -15.05 0.29 13.27
N LEU A 81 -15.21 1.62 13.36
CA LEU A 81 -15.36 2.31 14.63
C LEU A 81 -16.65 1.88 15.34
N LEU A 82 -17.77 1.74 14.61
CA LEU A 82 -19.00 1.17 15.15
C LEU A 82 -18.82 -0.29 15.61
N GLY A 83 -18.03 -1.09 14.87
CA GLY A 83 -17.69 -2.45 15.26
C GLY A 83 -16.94 -2.56 16.58
N MET A 84 -16.29 -1.48 17.06
CA MET A 84 -15.70 -1.45 18.41
C MET A 84 -16.73 -1.39 19.52
N SER A 85 -17.94 -0.86 19.26
CA SER A 85 -18.95 -0.66 20.32
C SER A 85 -19.52 -1.97 20.88
N TYR A 86 -19.34 -3.07 20.17
CA TYR A 86 -19.80 -4.42 20.59
C TYR A 86 -18.70 -5.48 20.56
N THR A 87 -17.42 -5.05 20.48
CA THR A 87 -16.27 -5.96 20.58
C THR A 87 -15.93 -6.29 22.05
N ASN A 88 -15.51 -7.51 22.33
CA ASN A 88 -15.03 -7.94 23.64
C ASN A 88 -13.51 -7.74 23.79
N ASP A 89 -12.75 -7.91 22.71
CA ASP A 89 -11.28 -7.72 22.69
C ASP A 89 -10.96 -6.29 22.24
N MET A 90 -11.02 -5.35 23.18
CA MET A 90 -10.72 -3.93 22.91
C MET A 90 -9.26 -3.71 22.52
N ASP A 91 -8.32 -4.49 23.02
CA ASP A 91 -6.90 -4.34 22.70
C ASP A 91 -6.65 -4.69 21.21
N ALA A 92 -7.21 -5.80 20.74
CA ALA A 92 -7.15 -6.16 19.32
C ALA A 92 -7.87 -5.12 18.45
N ALA A 93 -9.01 -4.58 18.89
CA ALA A 93 -9.74 -3.52 18.21
C ALA A 93 -8.90 -2.23 18.08
N TYR A 94 -8.23 -1.79 19.16
CA TYR A 94 -7.32 -0.64 19.11
C TYR A 94 -6.14 -0.86 18.17
N ILE A 95 -5.54 -2.04 18.19
CA ILE A 95 -4.44 -2.38 17.26
C ILE A 95 -4.92 -2.30 15.81
N PHE A 96 -6.10 -2.83 15.50
CA PHE A 96 -6.69 -2.77 14.17
C PHE A 96 -7.00 -1.32 13.76
N MET A 97 -7.68 -0.54 14.62
CA MET A 97 -8.05 0.85 14.34
C MET A 97 -6.83 1.77 14.21
N ASN A 98 -5.75 1.50 14.94
CA ASN A 98 -4.50 2.23 14.79
C ASN A 98 -3.90 2.08 13.37
N LYS A 99 -4.16 0.96 12.69
CA LYS A 99 -3.80 0.76 11.27
C LYS A 99 -4.88 1.37 10.36
N ALA A 100 -6.14 1.11 10.63
CA ALA A 100 -7.28 1.55 9.82
C ALA A 100 -7.46 3.08 9.78
N LYS A 101 -6.91 3.85 10.77
CA LYS A 101 -6.95 5.33 10.75
C LYS A 101 -6.40 5.96 9.46
N VAL A 102 -5.56 5.24 8.72
CA VAL A 102 -5.05 5.69 7.42
C VAL A 102 -6.18 5.90 6.40
N LEU A 103 -7.34 5.25 6.58
CA LEU A 103 -8.55 5.51 5.77
C LEU A 103 -9.05 6.96 5.88
N ILE A 104 -8.70 7.69 6.95
CA ILE A 104 -9.10 9.10 7.14
C ILE A 104 -8.10 10.05 6.46
N TYR A 105 -6.88 9.61 6.13
CA TYR A 105 -5.85 10.47 5.54
C TYR A 105 -6.28 11.17 4.25
N PRO A 106 -7.14 10.60 3.37
CA PRO A 106 -7.66 11.32 2.22
C PRO A 106 -8.37 12.62 2.57
N LEU A 107 -9.02 12.71 3.74
CA LEU A 107 -9.65 13.96 4.22
C LEU A 107 -8.61 15.08 4.36
N ILE A 108 -7.44 14.76 4.89
CA ILE A 108 -6.34 15.72 5.05
C ILE A 108 -5.67 15.95 3.69
N PHE A 109 -5.31 14.88 2.96
CA PHE A 109 -4.58 15.01 1.70
C PHE A 109 -5.36 15.79 0.66
N LEU A 110 -6.62 15.47 0.39
CA LEU A 110 -7.44 16.13 -0.61
C LEU A 110 -7.75 17.58 -0.25
N SER A 111 -7.57 18.00 1.00
CA SER A 111 -7.77 19.39 1.45
C SER A 111 -6.67 20.35 0.98
N PHE A 112 -5.48 19.83 0.61
CA PHE A 112 -4.34 20.65 0.17
C PHE A 112 -3.64 20.11 -1.08
N LEU A 113 -3.97 18.90 -1.53
CA LEU A 113 -3.26 18.23 -2.62
C LEU A 113 -3.56 18.90 -3.96
N ASP A 114 -2.54 19.49 -4.56
CA ASP A 114 -2.58 20.04 -5.90
C ASP A 114 -2.38 18.96 -6.95
N MET A 115 -3.25 18.88 -7.95
CA MET A 115 -3.21 17.85 -8.99
C MET A 115 -1.88 17.80 -9.76
N ARG A 116 -1.10 18.89 -9.79
CA ARG A 116 0.23 18.97 -10.41
C ARG A 116 1.25 18.07 -9.70
N PHE A 117 0.99 17.69 -8.45
CA PHE A 117 1.84 16.80 -7.67
C PHE A 117 1.49 15.32 -7.84
N SER A 118 0.38 14.96 -8.50
CA SER A 118 -0.07 13.57 -8.64
C SER A 118 1.03 12.63 -9.13
N PHE A 119 1.64 12.94 -10.28
CA PHE A 119 2.74 12.12 -10.81
C PHE A 119 4.06 12.26 -10.05
N ARG A 120 4.29 13.38 -9.32
CA ARG A 120 5.47 13.52 -8.46
C ARG A 120 5.39 12.57 -7.28
N ILE A 121 4.21 12.44 -6.67
CA ILE A 121 3.94 11.50 -5.57
C ILE A 121 4.10 10.05 -6.05
N LEU A 122 3.53 9.70 -7.20
CA LEU A 122 3.70 8.38 -7.79
C LEU A 122 5.18 8.06 -8.08
N ASN A 123 5.89 9.00 -8.70
CA ASN A 123 7.32 8.83 -9.00
C ASN A 123 8.15 8.70 -7.72
N ALA A 124 7.83 9.45 -6.67
CA ALA A 124 8.52 9.35 -5.38
C ALA A 124 8.34 7.96 -4.76
N PHE A 125 7.14 7.38 -4.82
CA PHE A 125 6.91 6.00 -4.41
C PHE A 125 7.74 5.01 -5.25
N ILE A 126 7.76 5.17 -6.59
CA ILE A 126 8.58 4.35 -7.50
C ILE A 126 10.06 4.43 -7.11
N PHE A 127 10.58 5.63 -6.83
CA PHE A 127 11.97 5.81 -6.39
C PHE A 127 12.24 5.20 -5.01
N GLY A 128 11.27 5.22 -4.09
CA GLY A 128 11.39 4.54 -2.81
C GLY A 128 11.51 3.02 -2.96
N VAL A 129 10.74 2.44 -3.90
CA VAL A 129 10.83 1.00 -4.22
C VAL A 129 12.16 0.69 -4.91
N LEU A 130 12.63 1.52 -5.85
CA LEU A 130 13.95 1.39 -6.48
C LEU A 130 15.07 1.43 -5.43
N PHE A 131 15.00 2.35 -4.48
CA PHE A 131 15.96 2.41 -3.38
C PHE A 131 15.97 1.11 -2.55
N SER A 132 14.79 0.59 -2.22
CA SER A 132 14.67 -0.69 -1.50
C SER A 132 15.24 -1.86 -2.31
N GLU A 133 15.06 -1.87 -3.63
CA GLU A 133 15.62 -2.86 -4.55
C GLU A 133 17.16 -2.79 -4.60
N ILE A 134 17.73 -1.59 -4.72
CA ILE A 134 19.19 -1.40 -4.72
C ILE A 134 19.79 -1.94 -3.41
N VAL A 135 19.20 -1.61 -2.27
CA VAL A 135 19.66 -2.14 -0.96
C VAL A 135 19.53 -3.66 -0.91
N SER A 136 18.45 -4.22 -1.48
CA SER A 136 18.26 -5.67 -1.59
C SER A 136 19.41 -6.33 -2.38
N TYR A 137 19.82 -5.77 -3.51
CA TYR A 137 20.96 -6.28 -4.27
C TYR A 137 22.30 -6.15 -3.52
N LEU A 138 22.53 -5.01 -2.86
CA LEU A 138 23.75 -4.84 -2.05
C LEU A 138 23.86 -5.88 -0.94
N ILE A 139 22.76 -6.27 -0.33
CA ILE A 139 22.70 -7.35 0.65
C ILE A 139 22.92 -8.70 -0.03
N HIS A 140 22.22 -8.98 -1.15
CA HIS A 140 22.35 -10.25 -1.86
C HIS A 140 23.80 -10.56 -2.29
N PHE A 141 24.49 -9.53 -2.79
CA PHE A 141 25.91 -9.63 -3.18
C PHE A 141 26.88 -9.50 -2.00
N GLN A 142 26.38 -9.45 -0.76
CA GLN A 142 27.18 -9.37 0.46
C GLN A 142 28.07 -8.11 0.55
N ILE A 143 27.70 -7.03 -0.16
CA ILE A 143 28.40 -5.73 -0.12
C ILE A 143 28.10 -5.02 1.21
N ILE A 144 26.86 -5.18 1.72
CA ILE A 144 26.43 -4.69 3.03
C ILE A 144 25.86 -5.83 3.86
N PRO A 145 25.90 -5.74 5.21
CA PRO A 145 25.38 -6.79 6.08
C PRO A 145 23.85 -6.96 5.91
N PRO A 146 23.30 -8.15 6.27
CA PRO A 146 21.87 -8.44 6.16
C PRO A 146 21.06 -7.74 7.26
N GLU A 147 21.72 -7.12 8.22
CA GLU A 147 21.10 -6.34 9.28
C GLU A 147 21.89 -5.05 9.52
N LEU A 148 21.15 -3.99 9.83
CA LEU A 148 21.71 -2.68 10.16
C LEU A 148 20.98 -2.09 11.34
N PHE A 149 21.76 -1.71 12.37
CA PHE A 149 21.29 -1.01 13.54
C PHE A 149 22.01 0.34 13.66
N ILE A 150 21.32 1.35 14.16
CA ILE A 150 21.89 2.63 14.59
C ILE A 150 21.60 2.76 16.09
N GLY A 151 22.60 2.51 16.94
CA GLY A 151 22.37 2.29 18.37
C GLY A 151 21.47 1.08 18.59
N GLU A 152 20.40 1.23 19.35
CA GLU A 152 19.40 0.20 19.60
C GLU A 152 18.31 0.11 18.48
N TYR A 153 18.32 1.03 17.53
CA TYR A 153 17.29 1.10 16.50
C TYR A 153 17.61 0.20 15.31
N LYS A 154 16.73 -0.75 15.05
CA LYS A 154 16.80 -1.59 13.87
C LYS A 154 16.33 -0.81 12.64
N ILE A 155 17.23 -0.62 11.67
CA ILE A 155 16.94 0.00 10.37
C ILE A 155 16.35 -1.07 9.43
N TYR A 156 17.04 -2.20 9.28
CA TYR A 156 16.53 -3.39 8.60
C TYR A 156 17.18 -4.66 9.15
N GLN A 157 16.50 -5.78 8.91
CA GLN A 157 17.00 -7.13 9.20
C GLN A 157 16.37 -8.10 8.21
N THR A 158 17.21 -8.85 7.51
CA THR A 158 16.84 -9.84 6.50
C THR A 158 17.90 -10.93 6.44
N VAL A 159 17.94 -11.71 5.37
CA VAL A 159 18.98 -12.73 5.12
C VAL A 159 19.50 -12.58 3.69
N TYR A 160 20.73 -12.99 3.42
CA TYR A 160 21.35 -12.89 2.10
C TYR A 160 20.60 -13.66 1.02
N THR A 161 19.92 -14.74 1.39
CA THR A 161 19.17 -15.63 0.47
C THR A 161 17.73 -15.18 0.21
N ASP A 162 17.21 -14.22 0.99
CA ASP A 162 15.86 -13.63 0.85
C ASP A 162 15.92 -12.14 1.24
N PRO A 163 16.63 -11.29 0.44
CA PRO A 163 17.10 -9.97 0.85
C PRO A 163 16.00 -8.90 0.71
N ALA A 164 14.98 -8.92 1.56
CA ALA A 164 13.93 -7.90 1.65
C ALA A 164 14.20 -6.96 2.83
N PRO A 165 14.91 -5.81 2.63
CA PRO A 165 15.48 -5.04 3.74
C PRO A 165 14.44 -4.32 4.60
N PHE A 166 13.56 -3.53 4.01
CA PHE A 166 12.66 -2.62 4.74
C PHE A 166 11.25 -3.17 4.91
N LEU A 167 10.84 -4.06 4.02
CA LEU A 167 9.56 -4.75 4.01
C LEU A 167 9.80 -6.26 4.14
N ASN A 168 8.82 -7.01 4.61
CA ASN A 168 8.93 -8.47 4.48
C ASN A 168 8.86 -8.88 2.99
N HIS A 169 9.32 -10.09 2.67
CA HIS A 169 9.41 -10.61 1.31
C HIS A 169 8.08 -10.53 0.52
N ILE A 170 6.93 -10.69 1.19
CA ILE A 170 5.62 -10.60 0.53
C ILE A 170 5.35 -9.15 0.09
N LYS A 171 5.51 -8.19 1.01
CA LYS A 171 5.24 -6.77 0.76
C LYS A 171 6.22 -6.17 -0.23
N HIS A 172 7.49 -6.58 -0.16
CA HIS A 172 8.52 -6.15 -1.11
C HIS A 172 8.17 -6.58 -2.54
N ASN A 173 7.84 -7.86 -2.74
CA ASN A 173 7.45 -8.37 -4.06
C ASN A 173 6.14 -7.76 -4.59
N ILE A 174 5.16 -7.43 -3.71
CA ILE A 174 3.96 -6.70 -4.11
C ILE A 174 4.31 -5.28 -4.58
N ALA A 175 5.19 -4.58 -3.86
CA ALA A 175 5.63 -3.24 -4.25
C ALA A 175 6.32 -3.26 -5.62
N LEU A 176 7.23 -4.20 -5.86
CA LEU A 176 7.89 -4.41 -7.16
C LEU A 176 6.88 -4.72 -8.26
N ALA A 177 5.93 -5.65 -8.02
CA ALA A 177 4.90 -6.02 -8.99
C ALA A 177 4.06 -4.82 -9.45
N ILE A 178 3.64 -3.97 -8.50
CA ILE A 178 2.88 -2.75 -8.79
C ILE A 178 3.73 -1.78 -9.61
N VAL A 179 4.97 -1.52 -9.18
CA VAL A 179 5.86 -0.56 -9.87
C VAL A 179 6.21 -1.02 -11.27
N ILE A 180 6.57 -2.29 -11.47
CA ILE A 180 6.79 -2.90 -12.78
C ILE A 180 5.57 -2.65 -13.67
N SER A 181 4.37 -2.97 -13.20
CA SER A 181 3.13 -2.85 -13.96
C SER A 181 2.81 -1.40 -14.34
N VAL A 182 2.99 -0.46 -13.40
CA VAL A 182 2.79 0.98 -13.66
C VAL A 182 3.81 1.50 -14.68
N LEU A 183 5.08 1.10 -14.58
CA LEU A 183 6.13 1.53 -15.53
C LEU A 183 5.90 0.94 -16.92
N ILE A 184 5.56 -0.35 -17.03
CA ILE A 184 5.20 -0.97 -18.32
C ILE A 184 4.02 -0.21 -18.94
N TYR A 185 2.95 0.06 -18.17
CA TYR A 185 1.82 0.83 -18.65
C TYR A 185 2.27 2.21 -19.20
N ARG A 186 3.07 2.97 -18.44
CA ARG A 186 3.54 4.30 -18.82
C ARG A 186 4.43 4.30 -20.05
N LEU A 187 5.26 3.26 -20.23
CA LEU A 187 6.07 3.06 -21.43
C LEU A 187 5.20 2.77 -22.65
N LEU A 188 4.23 1.85 -22.53
CA LEU A 188 3.33 1.46 -23.63
C LEU A 188 2.45 2.61 -24.11
N VAL A 189 1.98 3.50 -23.21
CA VAL A 189 1.18 4.67 -23.59
C VAL A 189 2.05 5.91 -23.92
N ASN A 190 3.37 5.73 -24.01
CA ASN A 190 4.34 6.79 -24.28
C ASN A 190 4.20 8.02 -23.36
N ASP A 191 3.92 7.79 -22.07
CA ASP A 191 3.82 8.83 -21.05
C ASP A 191 5.20 9.42 -20.68
N ILE A 192 6.22 8.57 -20.62
CA ILE A 192 7.60 8.96 -20.37
C ILE A 192 8.20 9.42 -21.71
N LYS A 193 8.42 10.74 -21.87
CA LYS A 193 8.91 11.30 -23.15
C LYS A 193 10.42 11.26 -23.29
N ASN A 194 11.15 11.51 -22.21
CA ASN A 194 12.62 11.56 -22.21
C ASN A 194 13.20 10.16 -22.45
N ILE A 195 14.10 10.03 -23.42
CA ILE A 195 14.71 8.74 -23.80
C ILE A 195 15.53 8.14 -22.66
N TYR A 196 16.28 8.95 -21.90
CA TYR A 196 17.06 8.47 -20.76
C TYR A 196 16.17 7.90 -19.66
N LEU A 197 15.01 8.53 -19.39
CA LEU A 197 14.04 8.01 -18.44
C LEU A 197 13.34 6.75 -18.94
N LYS A 198 13.15 6.58 -20.26
CA LYS A 198 12.65 5.32 -20.82
C LYS A 198 13.65 4.19 -20.61
N ILE A 199 14.94 4.43 -20.93
CA ILE A 199 16.01 3.46 -20.73
C ILE A 199 16.12 3.09 -19.24
N LEU A 200 16.15 4.08 -18.35
CA LEU A 200 16.20 3.86 -16.91
C LEU A 200 14.99 3.06 -16.42
N SER A 201 13.80 3.37 -16.92
CA SER A 201 12.58 2.61 -16.58
C SER A 201 12.66 1.16 -17.06
N PHE A 202 13.21 0.93 -18.25
CA PHE A 202 13.40 -0.43 -18.78
C PHE A 202 14.42 -1.22 -17.94
N ILE A 203 15.54 -0.60 -17.58
CA ILE A 203 16.55 -1.19 -16.70
C ILE A 203 15.89 -1.54 -15.35
N PHE A 204 15.18 -0.59 -14.75
CA PHE A 204 14.52 -0.83 -13.48
C PHE A 204 13.48 -1.95 -13.56
N ILE A 205 12.65 -2.02 -14.60
CA ILE A 205 11.68 -3.13 -14.78
C ILE A 205 12.42 -4.47 -14.82
N THR A 206 13.54 -4.54 -15.54
CA THR A 206 14.32 -5.79 -15.68
C THR A 206 14.97 -6.17 -14.36
N THR A 207 15.63 -5.24 -13.67
CA THR A 207 16.28 -5.51 -12.39
C THR A 207 15.25 -5.82 -11.30
N ALA A 208 14.13 -5.10 -11.25
CA ALA A 208 13.04 -5.37 -10.31
C ALA A 208 12.44 -6.77 -10.49
N PHE A 209 12.28 -7.22 -11.75
CA PHE A 209 11.82 -8.58 -12.02
C PHE A 209 12.84 -9.65 -11.55
N ILE A 210 14.13 -9.42 -11.82
CA ILE A 210 15.21 -10.31 -11.31
C ILE A 210 15.21 -10.29 -9.78
N ASN A 211 15.11 -9.13 -9.14
CA ASN A 211 15.06 -9.01 -7.69
C ASN A 211 13.88 -9.78 -7.08
N MET A 212 12.70 -9.68 -7.69
CA MET A 212 11.55 -10.50 -7.27
C MET A 212 11.89 -12.00 -7.27
N SER A 213 12.66 -12.49 -8.24
CA SER A 213 13.03 -13.90 -8.32
C SER A 213 13.99 -14.34 -7.21
N LEU A 214 14.76 -13.43 -6.64
CA LEU A 214 15.65 -13.66 -5.50
C LEU A 214 14.90 -13.69 -4.16
N ILE A 215 13.67 -13.17 -4.12
CA ILE A 215 12.87 -12.98 -2.92
C ILE A 215 11.68 -13.94 -2.92
N GLY A 216 11.45 -14.62 -1.79
CA GLY A 216 10.48 -15.72 -1.68
C GLY A 216 8.99 -15.30 -1.59
N GLY A 217 8.59 -14.13 -2.06
CA GLY A 217 7.23 -13.61 -1.95
C GLY A 217 6.23 -14.14 -3.01
N ARG A 218 5.73 -15.38 -2.88
CA ARG A 218 4.79 -16.04 -3.85
C ARG A 218 3.61 -15.16 -4.28
N THR A 219 3.01 -14.43 -3.36
CA THR A 219 1.89 -13.53 -3.66
C THR A 219 2.24 -12.45 -4.68
N GLY A 220 3.46 -11.89 -4.60
CA GLY A 220 3.92 -10.88 -5.55
C GLY A 220 4.01 -11.38 -6.99
N TYR A 221 4.42 -12.65 -7.19
CA TYR A 221 4.46 -13.26 -8.52
C TYR A 221 3.06 -13.35 -9.15
N ILE A 222 2.08 -13.84 -8.36
CA ILE A 222 0.69 -13.94 -8.82
C ILE A 222 0.14 -12.55 -9.18
N VAL A 223 0.37 -11.56 -8.31
CA VAL A 223 -0.05 -10.17 -8.56
C VAL A 223 0.59 -9.64 -9.85
N LEU A 224 1.89 -9.86 -10.06
CA LEU A 224 2.59 -9.39 -11.26
C LEU A 224 1.99 -10.00 -12.53
N PHE A 225 1.80 -11.33 -12.57
CA PHE A 225 1.28 -12.00 -13.76
C PHE A 225 -0.12 -11.52 -14.13
N LEU A 226 -0.99 -11.35 -13.13
CA LEU A 226 -2.35 -10.83 -13.37
C LEU A 226 -2.32 -9.33 -13.79
N LEU A 227 -1.42 -8.54 -13.23
CA LEU A 227 -1.28 -7.14 -13.61
C LEU A 227 -0.70 -6.96 -15.01
N ILE A 228 0.19 -7.84 -15.49
CA ILE A 228 0.68 -7.80 -16.88
C ILE A 228 -0.51 -8.00 -17.83
N PHE A 229 -1.35 -9.00 -17.58
CA PHE A 229 -2.57 -9.19 -18.37
C PHE A 229 -3.45 -7.93 -18.36
N LEU A 230 -3.69 -7.34 -17.18
CA LEU A 230 -4.47 -6.12 -17.03
C LEU A 230 -3.86 -4.95 -17.83
N VAL A 231 -2.55 -4.73 -17.71
CA VAL A 231 -1.87 -3.61 -18.41
C VAL A 231 -1.99 -3.76 -19.92
N VAL A 232 -1.72 -4.95 -20.45
CA VAL A 232 -1.86 -5.23 -21.90
C VAL A 232 -3.31 -5.04 -22.33
N PHE A 233 -4.28 -5.48 -21.53
CA PHE A 233 -5.70 -5.27 -21.76
C PHE A 233 -6.08 -3.78 -21.81
N LEU A 234 -5.63 -2.98 -20.84
CA LEU A 234 -5.93 -1.54 -20.79
C LEU A 234 -5.41 -0.79 -22.01
N VAL A 235 -4.28 -1.24 -22.57
CA VAL A 235 -3.66 -0.63 -23.76
C VAL A 235 -4.29 -1.13 -25.07
N TYR A 236 -4.54 -2.43 -25.20
CA TYR A 236 -4.94 -3.08 -26.46
C TYR A 236 -6.36 -3.68 -26.44
N ARG A 237 -7.26 -3.17 -25.59
CA ARG A 237 -8.62 -3.73 -25.34
C ARG A 237 -9.47 -3.99 -26.60
N GLN A 238 -9.21 -3.28 -27.71
CA GLN A 238 -9.91 -3.50 -28.98
C GLN A 238 -9.42 -4.73 -29.74
N LYS A 239 -8.30 -5.34 -29.34
CA LYS A 239 -7.63 -6.47 -30.00
C LYS A 239 -7.45 -7.62 -29.01
N ILE A 240 -8.57 -8.17 -28.50
CA ILE A 240 -8.55 -9.15 -27.39
C ILE A 240 -7.67 -10.38 -27.65
N LYS A 241 -7.64 -10.91 -28.87
CA LYS A 241 -6.74 -12.01 -29.24
C LYS A 241 -5.27 -11.62 -29.06
N LYS A 242 -4.90 -10.39 -29.49
CA LYS A 242 -3.54 -9.86 -29.31
C LYS A 242 -3.19 -9.70 -27.84
N VAL A 243 -4.16 -9.23 -27.02
CA VAL A 243 -3.98 -9.13 -25.55
C VAL A 243 -3.63 -10.48 -24.98
N PHE A 244 -4.42 -11.50 -25.30
CA PHE A 244 -4.20 -12.86 -24.79
C PHE A 244 -2.82 -13.41 -25.15
N PHE A 245 -2.45 -13.40 -26.44
CA PHE A 245 -1.18 -13.96 -26.89
C PHE A 245 0.04 -13.19 -26.34
N ILE A 246 0.02 -11.86 -26.33
CA ILE A 246 1.12 -11.05 -25.79
C ILE A 246 1.27 -11.32 -24.28
N SER A 247 0.19 -11.27 -23.53
CA SER A 247 0.25 -11.51 -22.07
C SER A 247 0.74 -12.90 -21.76
N LEU A 248 0.20 -13.91 -22.44
CA LEU A 248 0.61 -15.31 -22.26
C LEU A 248 2.10 -15.49 -22.59
N SER A 249 2.58 -14.93 -23.71
CA SER A 249 4.00 -15.04 -24.08
C SER A 249 4.91 -14.39 -23.05
N ILE A 250 4.58 -13.20 -22.55
CA ILE A 250 5.36 -12.51 -21.51
C ILE A 250 5.38 -13.36 -20.23
N ILE A 251 4.21 -13.83 -19.77
CA ILE A 251 4.09 -14.63 -18.56
C ILE A 251 4.89 -15.93 -18.67
N LEU A 252 4.83 -16.63 -19.81
CA LEU A 252 5.58 -17.86 -20.04
C LEU A 252 7.09 -17.60 -20.03
N ILE A 253 7.57 -16.54 -20.70
CA ILE A 253 8.99 -16.19 -20.68
C ILE A 253 9.46 -15.89 -19.25
N MET A 254 8.68 -15.10 -18.50
CA MET A 254 8.98 -14.78 -17.11
C MET A 254 8.99 -16.02 -16.22
N PHE A 255 8.02 -16.91 -16.37
CA PHE A 255 7.95 -18.16 -15.63
C PHE A 255 9.14 -19.06 -15.95
N MET A 256 9.47 -19.23 -17.24
CA MET A 256 10.64 -20.03 -17.68
C MET A 256 11.94 -19.47 -17.10
N TYR A 257 12.10 -18.14 -17.11
CA TYR A 257 13.27 -17.50 -16.50
C TYR A 257 13.36 -17.83 -15.01
N MET A 258 12.27 -17.62 -14.25
CA MET A 258 12.26 -17.84 -12.81
C MET A 258 12.52 -19.31 -12.46
N TYR A 259 11.93 -20.24 -13.20
CA TYR A 259 12.08 -21.67 -12.99
C TYR A 259 13.52 -22.17 -13.27
N ASN A 260 14.18 -21.65 -14.32
CA ASN A 260 15.52 -22.12 -14.69
C ASN A 260 16.66 -21.41 -13.94
N PHE A 261 16.45 -20.15 -13.50
CA PHE A 261 17.54 -19.32 -12.97
C PHE A 261 17.37 -18.93 -11.51
N SER A 262 16.21 -19.16 -10.88
CA SER A 262 15.97 -18.80 -9.48
C SER A 262 15.81 -20.01 -8.57
N LYS A 263 16.87 -20.35 -7.81
CA LYS A 263 16.80 -21.36 -6.76
C LYS A 263 15.73 -21.08 -5.71
N GLN A 264 15.48 -19.80 -5.42
CA GLN A 264 14.47 -19.38 -4.46
C GLN A 264 13.05 -19.62 -5.00
N PHE A 265 12.82 -19.33 -6.27
CA PHE A 265 11.53 -19.62 -6.92
C PHE A 265 11.26 -21.12 -6.98
N ASP A 266 12.25 -21.93 -7.42
CA ASP A 266 12.15 -23.38 -7.48
C ASP A 266 11.82 -23.98 -6.10
N LYS A 267 12.56 -23.56 -5.06
CA LYS A 267 12.24 -23.94 -3.68
C LYS A 267 10.80 -23.59 -3.29
N ARG A 268 10.30 -22.40 -3.65
CA ARG A 268 8.92 -21.97 -3.33
C ARG A 268 7.85 -22.76 -4.08
N VAL A 269 8.14 -23.23 -5.29
CA VAL A 269 7.27 -24.13 -6.04
C VAL A 269 7.23 -25.50 -5.36
N GLU A 270 8.40 -26.02 -4.95
CA GLU A 270 8.48 -27.30 -4.24
C GLU A 270 7.81 -27.25 -2.86
N ASP A 271 8.05 -26.19 -2.07
CA ASP A 271 7.33 -25.93 -0.81
C ASP A 271 5.80 -25.97 -1.03
N ALA A 272 5.30 -25.33 -2.11
CA ALA A 272 3.87 -25.29 -2.40
C ALA A 272 3.32 -26.68 -2.75
N LYS A 273 4.05 -27.48 -3.52
CA LYS A 273 3.68 -28.88 -3.84
C LYS A 273 3.62 -29.73 -2.57
N ASN A 274 4.63 -29.61 -1.70
CA ASN A 274 4.70 -30.35 -0.45
C ASN A 274 3.59 -29.92 0.53
N ASP A 275 3.31 -28.61 0.64
CA ASP A 275 2.20 -28.09 1.43
C ASP A 275 0.86 -28.72 0.98
N ILE A 276 0.59 -28.75 -0.34
CA ILE A 276 -0.64 -29.32 -0.90
C ILE A 276 -0.70 -30.83 -0.67
N LYS A 277 0.42 -31.55 -0.92
CA LYS A 277 0.48 -33.00 -0.73
C LYS A 277 0.22 -33.40 0.72
N SER A 278 0.83 -32.70 1.67
CA SER A 278 0.64 -32.94 3.10
C SER A 278 -0.81 -32.67 3.54
N MET A 279 -1.44 -31.62 3.02
CA MET A 279 -2.85 -31.34 3.30
C MET A 279 -3.79 -32.43 2.77
N ILE A 280 -3.57 -32.91 1.54
CA ILE A 280 -4.47 -33.88 0.91
C ILE A 280 -4.28 -35.28 1.52
N ASN A 281 -3.03 -35.74 1.66
CA ASN A 281 -2.73 -37.14 2.05
C ASN A 281 -2.74 -37.33 3.56
N GLU A 282 -2.25 -36.32 4.33
CA GLU A 282 -2.03 -36.44 5.77
C GLU A 282 -3.01 -35.63 6.61
N LYS A 283 -3.87 -34.82 5.94
CA LYS A 283 -4.76 -33.81 6.58
C LYS A 283 -3.97 -32.87 7.51
N ASN A 284 -2.70 -32.66 7.21
CA ASN A 284 -1.81 -31.79 7.96
C ASN A 284 -1.86 -30.37 7.37
N TYR A 285 -2.40 -29.43 8.14
CA TYR A 285 -2.50 -28.01 7.77
C TYR A 285 -1.40 -27.15 8.39
N ASP A 286 -0.38 -27.76 9.02
CA ASP A 286 0.70 -27.01 9.68
C ASP A 286 1.79 -26.54 8.69
N SER A 287 1.36 -25.88 7.62
CA SER A 287 2.20 -25.31 6.57
C SER A 287 1.75 -23.89 6.22
N SER A 288 2.56 -23.15 5.42
CA SER A 288 2.22 -21.78 5.03
C SER A 288 0.89 -21.66 4.26
N ILE A 289 0.55 -22.62 3.41
CA ILE A 289 -0.72 -22.67 2.69
C ILE A 289 -1.80 -23.24 3.60
N GLY A 290 -1.51 -24.32 4.30
CA GLY A 290 -2.45 -25.00 5.19
C GLY A 290 -3.00 -24.11 6.28
N LEU A 291 -2.15 -23.33 6.95
CA LEU A 291 -2.58 -22.37 7.97
C LEU A 291 -3.56 -21.31 7.44
N ARG A 292 -3.41 -20.87 6.19
CA ARG A 292 -4.35 -19.93 5.56
C ARG A 292 -5.69 -20.58 5.23
N ILE A 293 -5.66 -21.82 4.76
CA ILE A 293 -6.88 -22.58 4.45
C ILE A 293 -7.67 -22.85 5.72
N ILE A 294 -7.02 -23.36 6.77
CA ILE A 294 -7.71 -23.68 8.01
C ILE A 294 -8.19 -22.41 8.75
N ALA A 295 -7.41 -21.32 8.71
CA ALA A 295 -7.86 -20.03 9.23
C ALA A 295 -9.09 -19.50 8.48
N SER A 296 -9.11 -19.63 7.14
CA SER A 296 -10.27 -19.26 6.33
C SER A 296 -11.48 -20.12 6.65
N TYR A 297 -11.30 -21.44 6.85
CA TYR A 297 -12.36 -22.35 7.25
C TYR A 297 -13.03 -21.90 8.55
N TYR A 298 -12.25 -21.70 9.63
CA TYR A 298 -12.81 -21.25 10.91
C TYR A 298 -13.41 -19.84 10.82
N THR A 299 -12.86 -18.96 9.97
CA THR A 299 -13.46 -17.63 9.74
C THR A 299 -14.84 -17.76 9.11
N ILE A 300 -15.04 -18.71 8.18
CA ILE A 300 -16.35 -18.97 7.57
C ILE A 300 -17.32 -19.50 8.63
N GLU A 301 -16.89 -20.37 9.56
CA GLU A 301 -17.75 -20.82 10.67
C GLU A 301 -18.18 -19.65 11.56
N VAL A 302 -17.27 -18.73 11.92
CA VAL A 302 -17.59 -17.50 12.64
C VAL A 302 -18.63 -16.65 11.89
N ILE A 303 -18.50 -16.54 10.56
CA ILE A 303 -19.42 -15.74 9.73
C ILE A 303 -20.84 -16.35 9.71
N LYS A 304 -20.99 -17.67 9.69
CA LYS A 304 -22.30 -18.32 9.63
C LYS A 304 -23.25 -17.86 10.74
N ASP A 305 -22.72 -17.73 11.94
CA ASP A 305 -23.49 -17.33 13.12
C ASP A 305 -23.62 -15.80 13.26
N ASN A 306 -22.80 -15.02 12.55
CA ASN A 306 -22.68 -13.56 12.74
C ASN A 306 -22.71 -12.77 11.42
N TYR A 307 -23.38 -13.25 10.39
CA TYR A 307 -23.26 -12.71 9.02
C TYR A 307 -23.78 -11.28 8.84
N LEU A 308 -24.74 -10.81 9.66
CA LEU A 308 -25.35 -9.48 9.48
C LEU A 308 -24.45 -8.34 9.95
N VAL A 309 -23.99 -8.39 11.20
CA VAL A 309 -23.22 -7.32 11.87
C VAL A 309 -21.79 -7.72 12.24
N GLY A 310 -21.45 -9.00 12.10
CA GLY A 310 -20.15 -9.53 12.52
C GLY A 310 -20.00 -9.67 14.03
N VAL A 311 -18.81 -10.08 14.45
CA VAL A 311 -18.48 -10.31 15.87
C VAL A 311 -17.88 -9.09 16.57
N GLY A 312 -17.56 -8.03 15.82
CA GLY A 312 -16.85 -6.85 16.31
C GLY A 312 -15.45 -6.72 15.74
N THR A 313 -14.91 -5.51 15.79
CA THR A 313 -13.64 -5.16 15.11
C THR A 313 -12.43 -5.91 15.67
N GLY A 314 -12.43 -6.32 16.96
CA GLY A 314 -11.34 -7.02 17.62
C GLY A 314 -11.48 -8.54 17.71
N ASP A 315 -12.70 -9.07 17.66
CA ASP A 315 -13.03 -10.39 18.20
C ASP A 315 -12.76 -11.58 17.26
N VAL A 316 -12.51 -11.34 15.95
CA VAL A 316 -12.41 -12.42 14.96
C VAL A 316 -11.40 -13.51 15.33
N MET A 317 -10.21 -13.12 15.80
CA MET A 317 -9.21 -14.11 16.18
C MET A 317 -9.56 -14.84 17.47
N GLN A 318 -10.23 -14.18 18.39
CA GLN A 318 -10.73 -14.82 19.62
C GLN A 318 -11.79 -15.88 19.30
N GLU A 319 -12.72 -15.58 18.40
CA GLU A 319 -13.76 -16.54 17.97
C GLU A 319 -13.15 -17.73 17.18
N ILE A 320 -12.20 -17.46 16.28
CA ILE A 320 -11.45 -18.52 15.59
C ILE A 320 -10.76 -19.44 16.61
N GLN A 321 -10.10 -18.87 17.62
CA GLN A 321 -9.40 -19.64 18.65
C GLN A 321 -10.37 -20.48 19.51
N LYS A 322 -11.54 -19.96 19.85
CA LYS A 322 -12.57 -20.72 20.55
C LYS A 322 -13.01 -21.95 19.75
N LEU A 323 -13.31 -21.77 18.46
CA LEU A 323 -13.76 -22.86 17.58
C LEU A 323 -12.69 -23.88 17.27
N SER A 324 -11.41 -23.49 17.25
CA SER A 324 -10.29 -24.35 16.88
C SER A 324 -9.62 -25.06 18.06
N LYS A 325 -9.95 -24.67 19.31
CA LYS A 325 -9.24 -25.10 20.54
C LYS A 325 -9.06 -26.60 20.66
N ASP A 326 -10.12 -27.37 20.41
CA ASP A 326 -10.13 -28.83 20.61
C ASP A 326 -9.77 -29.61 19.33
N LYS A 327 -9.93 -28.98 18.15
CA LYS A 327 -9.71 -29.64 16.86
C LYS A 327 -8.32 -29.35 16.27
N ASP A 328 -7.88 -28.09 16.33
CA ASP A 328 -6.66 -27.61 15.70
C ASP A 328 -5.91 -26.64 16.66
N PRO A 329 -5.39 -27.09 17.80
CA PRO A 329 -4.83 -26.24 18.85
C PRO A 329 -3.59 -25.47 18.41
N TYR A 330 -2.90 -25.90 17.33
CA TYR A 330 -1.76 -25.17 16.77
C TYR A 330 -2.15 -23.82 16.14
N ILE A 331 -3.41 -23.62 15.71
CA ILE A 331 -3.91 -22.35 15.18
C ILE A 331 -3.75 -21.24 16.21
N ILE A 332 -4.05 -21.52 17.47
CA ILE A 332 -3.94 -20.55 18.58
C ILE A 332 -2.52 -19.96 18.65
N LYS A 333 -1.49 -20.77 18.37
CA LYS A 333 -0.08 -20.38 18.49
C LYS A 333 0.46 -19.72 17.22
N ARG A 334 -0.03 -20.10 16.05
CA ARG A 334 0.60 -19.77 14.74
C ARG A 334 -0.18 -18.80 13.89
N VAL A 335 -1.51 -18.78 13.96
CA VAL A 335 -2.35 -17.90 13.14
C VAL A 335 -2.65 -16.61 13.89
N LYS A 336 -2.26 -15.49 13.33
CA LYS A 336 -2.48 -14.14 13.91
C LYS A 336 -3.52 -13.32 13.16
N SER A 337 -4.02 -13.81 12.03
CA SER A 337 -5.07 -13.18 11.23
C SER A 337 -5.71 -14.21 10.30
N PRO A 338 -6.93 -13.98 9.79
CA PRO A 338 -7.58 -14.86 8.81
C PRO A 338 -6.83 -15.01 7.49
N HIS A 339 -5.83 -14.15 7.20
CA HIS A 339 -5.09 -14.10 5.94
C HIS A 339 -5.97 -13.97 4.68
N ASN A 340 -7.18 -13.48 4.84
CA ASN A 340 -8.12 -13.18 3.77
C ASN A 340 -8.96 -11.99 4.22
N ILE A 341 -8.77 -10.83 3.60
CA ILE A 341 -9.44 -9.58 4.01
C ILE A 341 -10.93 -9.62 3.76
N TYR A 342 -11.37 -10.29 2.72
CA TYR A 342 -12.81 -10.40 2.43
C TYR A 342 -13.54 -11.13 3.56
N LEU A 343 -12.99 -12.26 3.99
CA LEU A 343 -13.52 -13.02 5.12
C LEU A 343 -13.35 -12.24 6.44
N GLN A 344 -12.20 -11.60 6.64
CA GLN A 344 -11.94 -10.83 7.85
C GLN A 344 -12.95 -9.71 8.03
N VAL A 345 -13.21 -8.90 6.99
CA VAL A 345 -14.17 -7.79 7.08
C VAL A 345 -15.59 -8.32 7.28
N LEU A 346 -15.95 -9.40 6.58
CA LEU A 346 -17.26 -10.02 6.73
C LEU A 346 -17.46 -10.58 8.14
N ALA A 347 -16.44 -11.17 8.77
CA ALA A 347 -16.48 -11.63 10.15
C ALA A 347 -16.52 -10.48 11.16
N GLN A 348 -15.76 -9.39 10.93
CA GLN A 348 -15.66 -8.25 11.85
C GLN A 348 -16.92 -7.41 11.91
N VAL A 349 -17.44 -7.01 10.74
CA VAL A 349 -18.50 -5.98 10.61
C VAL A 349 -19.66 -6.42 9.71
N GLY A 350 -19.76 -7.71 9.46
CA GLY A 350 -20.85 -8.35 8.73
C GLY A 350 -20.98 -7.94 7.27
N ILE A 351 -22.11 -8.32 6.67
CA ILE A 351 -22.39 -8.06 5.24
C ILE A 351 -22.50 -6.56 4.94
N ILE A 352 -22.93 -5.74 5.91
CA ILE A 352 -23.07 -4.30 5.72
C ILE A 352 -21.68 -3.67 5.53
N GLY A 353 -20.73 -3.96 6.42
CA GLY A 353 -19.37 -3.45 6.31
C GLY A 353 -18.63 -3.99 5.09
N PHE A 354 -18.83 -5.27 4.77
CA PHE A 354 -18.31 -5.88 3.55
C PHE A 354 -18.82 -5.18 2.30
N PHE A 355 -20.13 -4.92 2.20
CA PHE A 355 -20.72 -4.21 1.08
C PHE A 355 -20.17 -2.79 0.93
N ILE A 356 -19.98 -2.07 2.03
CA ILE A 356 -19.37 -0.72 2.03
C ILE A 356 -17.95 -0.77 1.49
N MET A 357 -17.14 -1.76 1.92
CA MET A 357 -15.79 -1.97 1.40
C MET A 357 -15.81 -2.25 -0.11
N MET A 358 -16.66 -3.16 -0.58
CA MET A 358 -16.77 -3.48 -2.00
C MET A 358 -17.28 -2.30 -2.81
N LEU A 359 -18.22 -1.52 -2.27
CA LEU A 359 -18.72 -0.30 -2.91
C LEU A 359 -17.61 0.76 -3.02
N MET A 360 -16.75 0.91 -2.01
CA MET A 360 -15.59 1.79 -2.08
C MET A 360 -14.68 1.40 -3.25
N PHE A 361 -14.28 0.14 -3.35
CA PHE A 361 -13.43 -0.33 -4.46
C PHE A 361 -14.11 -0.20 -5.82
N TYR A 362 -15.40 -0.51 -5.93
CA TYR A 362 -16.18 -0.32 -7.16
C TYR A 362 -16.18 1.14 -7.59
N LYS A 363 -16.44 2.07 -6.67
CA LYS A 363 -16.44 3.51 -6.97
C LYS A 363 -15.06 4.01 -7.37
N ILE A 364 -13.99 3.53 -6.76
CA ILE A 364 -12.62 3.86 -7.15
C ILE A 364 -12.32 3.32 -8.57
N LEU A 365 -12.68 2.08 -8.89
CA LEU A 365 -12.47 1.48 -10.22
C LEU A 365 -13.22 2.20 -11.34
N THR A 366 -14.40 2.71 -11.04
CA THR A 366 -15.27 3.41 -12.02
C THR A 366 -15.04 4.91 -12.06
N TYR A 367 -14.25 5.45 -11.13
CA TYR A 367 -13.94 6.88 -11.07
C TYR A 367 -13.23 7.37 -12.32
N LYS A 368 -13.63 8.54 -12.79
CA LYS A 368 -13.04 9.20 -13.95
C LYS A 368 -12.38 10.49 -13.54
N THR A 369 -11.11 10.62 -13.88
CA THR A 369 -10.36 11.87 -13.75
C THR A 369 -10.35 12.63 -15.08
N LEU A 370 -9.72 13.79 -15.10
CA LEU A 370 -9.48 14.56 -16.33
C LEU A 370 -8.39 13.95 -17.23
N ASP A 371 -7.69 12.92 -16.76
CA ASP A 371 -6.59 12.27 -17.47
C ASP A 371 -6.76 10.74 -17.45
N LYS A 372 -6.98 10.17 -18.63
CA LYS A 372 -7.11 8.71 -18.82
C LYS A 372 -5.91 7.91 -18.30
N LYS A 373 -4.72 8.49 -18.23
CA LYS A 373 -3.55 7.82 -17.68
C LYS A 373 -3.72 7.62 -16.16
N ARG A 374 -4.22 8.65 -15.47
CA ARG A 374 -4.55 8.57 -14.04
C ARG A 374 -5.64 7.52 -13.79
N ASP A 375 -6.69 7.48 -14.62
CA ASP A 375 -7.76 6.47 -14.53
C ASP A 375 -7.20 5.04 -14.62
N ASN A 376 -6.26 4.80 -15.53
CA ASN A 376 -5.70 3.47 -15.71
C ASN A 376 -4.72 3.11 -14.57
N ILE A 377 -3.96 4.07 -14.03
CA ILE A 377 -3.12 3.86 -12.84
C ILE A 377 -4.01 3.52 -11.62
N ILE A 378 -5.13 4.22 -11.42
CA ILE A 378 -6.12 3.90 -10.40
C ILE A 378 -6.58 2.44 -10.52
N LYS A 379 -6.90 1.98 -11.74
CA LYS A 379 -7.32 0.60 -11.99
C LYS A 379 -6.22 -0.41 -11.68
N ILE A 380 -4.98 -0.15 -12.11
CA ILE A 380 -3.84 -1.03 -11.84
C ILE A 380 -3.65 -1.20 -10.32
N LEU A 381 -3.61 -0.09 -9.58
CA LEU A 381 -3.45 -0.12 -8.13
C LEU A 381 -4.61 -0.80 -7.42
N THR A 382 -5.84 -0.50 -7.83
CA THR A 382 -7.03 -1.05 -7.18
C THR A 382 -7.17 -2.55 -7.44
N ILE A 383 -6.93 -3.00 -8.67
CA ILE A 383 -6.96 -4.43 -9.01
C ILE A 383 -5.82 -5.17 -8.34
N ALA A 384 -4.60 -4.61 -8.29
CA ALA A 384 -3.50 -5.17 -7.51
C ALA A 384 -3.90 -5.39 -6.05
N THR A 385 -4.54 -4.39 -5.44
CA THR A 385 -5.01 -4.46 -4.05
C THR A 385 -6.06 -5.54 -3.87
N LEU A 386 -7.07 -5.61 -4.75
CA LEU A 386 -8.11 -6.64 -4.69
C LEU A 386 -7.56 -8.06 -4.82
N ILE A 387 -6.57 -8.28 -5.71
CA ILE A 387 -5.92 -9.58 -5.87
C ILE A 387 -5.15 -9.95 -4.59
N PHE A 388 -4.36 -9.03 -4.09
CA PHE A 388 -3.51 -9.29 -2.93
C PHE A 388 -4.31 -9.44 -1.62
N MET A 389 -5.51 -8.88 -1.53
CA MET A 389 -6.41 -9.04 -0.38
C MET A 389 -6.89 -10.49 -0.17
N ILE A 390 -6.79 -11.36 -1.17
CA ILE A 390 -7.16 -12.78 -1.04
C ILE A 390 -6.20 -13.51 -0.10
N PRO A 391 -4.86 -13.50 -0.33
CA PRO A 391 -3.92 -14.20 0.56
C PRO A 391 -3.25 -13.27 1.59
N GLY A 392 -3.52 -11.98 1.58
CA GLY A 392 -2.80 -10.96 2.34
C GLY A 392 -3.64 -10.21 3.36
N ASN A 393 -3.04 -9.20 3.97
CA ASN A 393 -3.70 -8.29 4.88
C ASN A 393 -3.56 -6.85 4.36
N PHE A 394 -4.67 -6.27 3.89
CA PHE A 394 -4.72 -4.89 3.36
C PHE A 394 -4.63 -3.84 4.49
N PHE A 395 -5.22 -4.11 5.65
CA PHE A 395 -5.21 -3.19 6.78
C PHE A 395 -3.88 -3.25 7.56
N GLU A 396 -2.78 -3.19 6.81
CA GLU A 396 -1.43 -3.05 7.35
C GLU A 396 -0.85 -1.69 6.96
N PHE A 397 0.15 -1.23 7.71
CA PHE A 397 0.69 0.12 7.57
C PHE A 397 1.30 0.43 6.21
N PHE A 398 1.85 -0.57 5.51
CA PHE A 398 2.44 -0.37 4.19
C PHE A 398 1.35 -0.33 3.11
N GLU A 399 0.54 -1.37 3.03
CA GLU A 399 -0.44 -1.60 1.97
C GLU A 399 -1.50 -0.50 1.96
N LEU A 400 -2.05 -0.19 3.13
CA LEU A 400 -3.08 0.83 3.26
C LEU A 400 -2.51 2.23 2.99
N ALA A 401 -1.30 2.54 3.49
CA ALA A 401 -0.68 3.85 3.24
C ALA A 401 -0.33 4.03 1.75
N MET A 402 0.20 3.00 1.09
CA MET A 402 0.46 3.00 -0.34
C MET A 402 -0.82 3.28 -1.13
N PHE A 403 -1.84 2.46 -0.90
CA PHE A 403 -3.13 2.59 -1.60
C PHE A 403 -3.75 3.96 -1.40
N VAL A 404 -3.94 4.38 -0.16
CA VAL A 404 -4.59 5.65 0.20
C VAL A 404 -3.82 6.85 -0.38
N THR A 405 -2.49 6.85 -0.27
CA THR A 405 -1.67 7.99 -0.73
C THR A 405 -1.71 8.11 -2.25
N ILE A 406 -1.48 7.01 -2.97
CA ILE A 406 -1.42 7.07 -4.43
C ILE A 406 -2.81 7.28 -5.02
N ILE A 407 -3.85 6.65 -4.47
CA ILE A 407 -5.23 6.91 -4.90
C ILE A 407 -5.60 8.38 -4.67
N SER A 408 -5.32 8.94 -3.47
CA SER A 408 -5.57 10.36 -3.20
C SER A 408 -4.85 11.26 -4.20
N ALA A 409 -3.61 10.94 -4.55
CA ALA A 409 -2.84 11.68 -5.55
C ALA A 409 -3.47 11.59 -6.94
N MET A 410 -3.95 10.41 -7.35
CA MET A 410 -4.54 10.23 -8.68
C MET A 410 -5.95 10.82 -8.81
N ILE A 411 -6.76 10.82 -7.75
CA ILE A 411 -8.13 11.36 -7.78
C ILE A 411 -8.20 12.87 -7.53
N SER A 412 -7.11 13.52 -7.09
CA SER A 412 -7.08 14.96 -6.89
C SER A 412 -7.28 15.71 -8.22
N ASN A 413 -8.30 16.56 -8.28
CA ASN A 413 -8.63 17.38 -9.44
C ASN A 413 -8.52 18.88 -9.14
N TYR A 414 -8.09 19.25 -7.94
CA TYR A 414 -7.99 20.63 -7.51
C TYR A 414 -6.63 21.24 -7.89
N LYS A 415 -6.65 22.50 -8.35
CA LYS A 415 -5.47 23.34 -8.56
C LYS A 415 -5.51 24.48 -7.59
N PHE A 416 -4.48 24.62 -6.77
CA PHE A 416 -4.32 25.76 -5.89
C PHE A 416 -3.57 26.90 -6.62
N ASP A 417 -3.89 28.15 -6.29
CA ASP A 417 -3.15 29.32 -6.78
C ASP A 417 -1.81 29.44 -6.06
N ILE A 418 -0.89 28.51 -6.37
CA ILE A 418 0.44 28.45 -5.76
C ILE A 418 1.41 29.18 -6.68
N PHE A 419 1.58 30.50 -6.47
CA PHE A 419 2.64 31.28 -7.12
C PHE A 419 3.89 31.23 -6.25
N VAL A 420 4.93 30.54 -6.72
CA VAL A 420 6.24 30.51 -6.04
C VAL A 420 7.29 30.98 -7.02
N LYS A 421 7.97 32.08 -6.70
CA LYS A 421 9.18 32.50 -7.41
C LYS A 421 10.30 31.47 -7.17
N GLU A 422 11.19 31.29 -8.14
CA GLU A 422 12.30 30.31 -8.08
C GLU A 422 13.17 30.45 -6.81
N ALA A 423 13.33 31.68 -6.28
CA ALA A 423 14.03 31.96 -5.03
C ALA A 423 13.38 31.30 -3.78
N ASP A 424 12.06 31.14 -3.79
CA ASP A 424 11.33 30.51 -2.68
C ASP A 424 11.48 28.99 -2.68
N PHE A 425 11.73 28.37 -3.84
CA PHE A 425 11.96 26.92 -3.95
C PHE A 425 13.24 26.50 -3.20
N LYS A 426 14.32 27.30 -3.30
CA LYS A 426 15.57 27.04 -2.56
C LYS A 426 15.38 27.15 -1.04
N SER A 427 14.54 28.07 -0.60
CA SER A 427 14.24 28.20 0.83
C SER A 427 13.38 27.03 1.34
N ILE A 428 12.41 26.57 0.57
CA ILE A 428 11.57 25.42 0.88
C ILE A 428 12.42 24.13 0.93
N LEU A 429 13.36 23.97 0.01
CA LEU A 429 14.30 22.85 0.01
C LEU A 429 15.16 22.82 1.27
N LYS A 430 15.60 23.99 1.77
CA LYS A 430 16.30 24.10 3.06
C LYS A 430 15.43 23.65 4.23
N TYR A 431 14.15 24.04 4.27
CA TYR A 431 13.23 23.57 5.33
C TYR A 431 12.97 22.06 5.26
N ILE A 432 12.82 21.51 4.06
CA ILE A 432 12.69 20.05 3.89
C ILE A 432 13.95 19.33 4.34
N LEU A 433 15.15 19.82 3.98
CA LEU A 433 16.43 19.27 4.43
C LEU A 433 16.57 19.34 5.95
N VAL A 434 16.23 20.46 6.56
CA VAL A 434 16.24 20.62 8.03
C VAL A 434 15.27 19.64 8.68
N ILE A 435 14.05 19.47 8.15
CA ILE A 435 13.09 18.49 8.66
C ILE A 435 13.62 17.07 8.52
N ILE A 436 14.22 16.72 7.39
CA ILE A 436 14.85 15.41 7.17
C ILE A 436 16.01 15.17 8.15
N ILE A 437 16.87 16.19 8.37
CA ILE A 437 17.97 16.12 9.34
C ILE A 437 17.42 15.95 10.77
N PHE A 438 16.41 16.72 11.17
CA PHE A 438 15.75 16.54 12.48
C PHE A 438 15.08 15.17 12.63
N LEU A 439 14.51 14.64 11.55
CA LEU A 439 13.94 13.28 11.55
C LEU A 439 15.02 12.21 11.70
N ILE A 440 16.18 12.39 11.06
CA ILE A 440 17.33 11.50 11.20
C ILE A 440 17.89 11.59 12.62
N ILE A 441 18.07 12.80 13.17
CA ILE A 441 18.57 13.02 14.54
C ILE A 441 17.55 12.53 15.59
N GLY A 442 16.24 12.71 15.36
CA GLY A 442 15.19 12.20 16.24
C GLY A 442 15.04 10.67 16.23
N ILE A 443 15.61 9.99 15.23
CA ILE A 443 15.71 8.52 15.15
C ILE A 443 16.93 8.03 15.96
N THR A 444 17.91 8.91 16.22
CA THR A 444 19.15 8.58 16.93
C THR A 444 19.11 8.91 18.44
N LYS A 445 18.03 9.48 18.94
CA LYS A 445 17.70 9.62 20.37
C LYS A 445 16.44 8.81 20.68
#